data_f0451ec4c7d88c86e49bfda0e262e0c7
#
_entry.id   f0451ec4c7d88c86e49bfda0e262e0c7
#
_cell.length_a   1.000
_cell.length_b   1.000
_cell.length_c   1.000
_cell.angle_alpha   90.00
_cell.angle_beta   90.00
_cell.angle_gamma   90.00
#
_symmetry.space_group_name_H-M   'P 1'
#
loop_
_entity.id
_entity.type
_entity.pdbx_description
1 polymer ?
#
loop_
_entity_poly.entity_id
_entity_poly.type
_entity_poly.pdbx_seq_one_letter_code
_entity_poly.pdbx_strand_id
1 'polypeptide(L)'
;MAYDLVVRNGTVIDGSGMPRYRADVGVKDGRIAHIGRIPNGGGESIDAEGHIVSPGFVDGHTHMDAQIFWDPLGSCSCYHGVTSVVMGNCGFTLAPCRETEIDYVFRNLERAEDISREAMKAGIEWRWETFPEYLDVLDGLPKGINYAGYIGHSALRTYVMGERAFAEAATNDELAKMAHEVQEAVRAGAIGFSSSRSPNHETSDYRPVASRAADWNELATMVRAMGGLNAGILELAGEPTGANYKRAEPYFNGLKDLSVETGRPITFGMFSTREKPQAWRPWFDVINQAAAEGGRLFVQVHSRELSVLLSFETATPFDNFDVWREIRALPLEQQKAAFRDPATKAKLIEAANRPPQGPKAIGTEARPPEWDWLFLMNS
;
A
#
# COMPACT_ATOMS: atom_id res chain seq x y z
N MET A 1 38.40 8.56 18.18
CA MET A 1 37.64 9.02 16.99
C MET A 1 36.55 9.94 17.52
N ALA A 2 36.43 11.15 16.99
CA ALA A 2 35.31 12.04 17.41
C ALA A 2 34.04 11.64 16.65
N TYR A 3 32.93 11.44 17.34
CA TYR A 3 31.62 11.18 16.76
C TYR A 3 30.91 12.50 16.51
N ASP A 4 30.06 12.56 15.51
CA ASP A 4 29.21 13.73 15.23
C ASP A 4 28.05 13.79 16.21
N LEU A 5 27.49 12.60 16.54
CA LEU A 5 26.40 12.41 17.50
C LEU A 5 26.69 11.16 18.36
N VAL A 6 26.37 11.24 19.65
CA VAL A 6 26.36 10.08 20.55
C VAL A 6 25.01 9.99 21.26
N VAL A 7 24.30 8.89 21.08
CA VAL A 7 23.12 8.53 21.89
C VAL A 7 23.61 7.75 23.09
N ARG A 8 23.41 8.28 24.30
CA ARG A 8 23.98 7.74 25.55
C ARG A 8 22.94 7.03 26.40
N ASN A 9 23.40 6.12 27.23
CA ASN A 9 22.63 5.49 28.29
C ASN A 9 21.39 4.71 27.81
N GLY A 10 21.24 4.44 26.53
CA GLY A 10 20.08 3.81 25.98
C GLY A 10 19.97 2.29 26.22
N THR A 11 18.77 1.76 26.16
CA THR A 11 18.52 0.34 26.05
C THR A 11 18.38 -0.01 24.57
N VAL A 12 19.40 -0.66 24.00
CA VAL A 12 19.44 -0.98 22.57
C VAL A 12 18.62 -2.22 22.26
N ILE A 13 17.76 -2.09 21.22
CA ILE A 13 17.07 -3.19 20.54
C ILE A 13 17.39 -3.04 19.06
N ASP A 14 18.32 -3.82 18.56
CA ASP A 14 18.93 -3.62 17.24
C ASP A 14 18.25 -4.37 16.09
N GLY A 15 17.18 -5.12 16.37
CA GLY A 15 16.46 -5.91 15.37
C GLY A 15 17.11 -7.25 15.00
N SER A 16 18.24 -7.61 15.59
CA SER A 16 18.93 -8.88 15.32
C SER A 16 18.23 -10.12 15.92
N GLY A 17 17.20 -9.92 16.75
CA GLY A 17 16.55 -10.98 17.53
C GLY A 17 17.27 -11.31 18.85
N MET A 18 18.38 -10.64 19.13
CA MET A 18 19.07 -10.78 20.42
C MET A 18 18.33 -10.03 21.54
N PRO A 19 18.49 -10.44 22.82
CA PRO A 19 17.95 -9.70 23.94
C PRO A 19 18.46 -8.25 23.98
N ARG A 20 17.63 -7.34 24.47
CA ARG A 20 18.01 -5.96 24.69
C ARG A 20 19.24 -5.80 25.61
N TYR A 21 20.05 -4.80 25.37
CA TYR A 21 21.25 -4.51 26.17
C TYR A 21 21.47 -3.00 26.32
N ARG A 22 22.23 -2.61 27.37
CA ARG A 22 22.62 -1.20 27.62
C ARG A 22 23.85 -0.87 26.80
N ALA A 23 23.77 0.20 25.99
CA ALA A 23 24.93 0.72 25.27
C ALA A 23 24.71 2.18 24.84
N ASP A 24 25.81 2.86 24.52
CA ASP A 24 25.81 4.10 23.76
C ASP A 24 25.91 3.78 22.27
N VAL A 25 25.40 4.66 21.42
CA VAL A 25 25.50 4.57 19.96
C VAL A 25 26.23 5.80 19.44
N GLY A 26 27.39 5.60 18.84
CA GLY A 26 28.20 6.65 18.22
C GLY A 26 27.97 6.71 16.72
N VAL A 27 27.57 7.88 16.20
CA VAL A 27 27.37 8.15 14.78
C VAL A 27 28.49 9.04 14.27
N LYS A 28 29.02 8.71 13.10
CA LYS A 28 30.00 9.49 12.36
C LYS A 28 29.70 9.46 10.88
N ASP A 29 29.75 10.62 10.24
CA ASP A 29 29.49 10.79 8.80
C ASP A 29 28.15 10.13 8.37
N GLY A 30 27.09 10.31 9.20
CA GLY A 30 25.76 9.77 8.97
C GLY A 30 25.63 8.24 9.15
N ARG A 31 26.67 7.56 9.71
CA ARG A 31 26.67 6.11 9.91
C ARG A 31 26.89 5.74 11.37
N ILE A 32 26.27 4.65 11.82
CA ILE A 32 26.60 4.06 13.13
C ILE A 32 28.02 3.50 13.03
N ALA A 33 28.93 4.14 13.76
CA ALA A 33 30.34 3.78 13.77
C ALA A 33 30.71 2.91 14.98
N HIS A 34 29.94 2.97 16.07
CA HIS A 34 30.18 2.18 17.28
C HIS A 34 28.91 1.98 18.08
N ILE A 35 28.73 0.78 18.61
CA ILE A 35 27.72 0.46 19.62
C ILE A 35 28.46 -0.16 20.81
N GLY A 36 28.37 0.46 21.98
CA GLY A 36 29.08 0.02 23.18
C GLY A 36 29.27 1.17 24.16
N ARG A 37 30.25 1.07 25.05
CA ARG A 37 30.54 2.16 26.00
C ARG A 37 31.39 3.23 25.32
N ILE A 38 30.90 4.47 25.31
CA ILE A 38 31.60 5.65 24.78
C ILE A 38 31.92 6.59 25.94
N PRO A 39 33.11 6.51 26.57
CA PRO A 39 33.43 7.28 27.76
C PRO A 39 33.53 8.79 27.50
N ASN A 40 34.10 9.17 26.35
CA ASN A 40 34.32 10.58 25.98
C ASN A 40 34.12 10.79 24.47
N GLY A 41 33.75 12.00 24.08
CA GLY A 41 33.66 12.39 22.66
C GLY A 41 32.24 12.41 22.12
N GLY A 42 32.06 13.20 21.09
CA GLY A 42 30.81 13.46 20.38
C GLY A 42 30.60 14.96 20.24
N GLY A 43 30.23 15.43 19.05
CA GLY A 43 29.82 16.81 18.82
C GLY A 43 28.52 17.12 19.52
N GLU A 44 27.50 16.31 19.24
CA GLU A 44 26.18 16.36 19.85
C GLU A 44 25.93 15.11 20.70
N SER A 45 25.11 15.24 21.76
CA SER A 45 24.78 14.10 22.61
C SER A 45 23.31 14.12 23.00
N ILE A 46 22.66 12.95 22.82
CA ILE A 46 21.30 12.69 23.26
C ILE A 46 21.37 11.72 24.45
N ASP A 47 20.80 12.10 25.59
CA ASP A 47 20.65 11.20 26.73
C ASP A 47 19.38 10.36 26.56
N ALA A 48 19.54 9.06 26.37
CA ALA A 48 18.47 8.09 26.21
C ALA A 48 18.26 7.23 27.47
N GLU A 49 18.63 7.73 28.66
CA GLU A 49 18.38 7.03 29.92
C GLU A 49 16.88 6.75 30.07
N GLY A 50 16.52 5.49 30.34
CA GLY A 50 15.13 5.04 30.43
C GLY A 50 14.42 4.84 29.10
N HIS A 51 15.08 5.10 27.97
CA HIS A 51 14.51 4.95 26.62
C HIS A 51 15.10 3.75 25.88
N ILE A 52 14.33 3.29 24.87
CA ILE A 52 14.79 2.31 23.91
C ILE A 52 15.46 3.04 22.75
N VAL A 53 16.60 2.53 22.31
CA VAL A 53 17.30 2.94 21.09
C VAL A 53 17.20 1.80 20.08
N SER A 54 16.54 2.03 18.99
CA SER A 54 16.35 1.04 17.92
C SER A 54 16.60 1.65 16.55
N PRO A 55 16.84 0.82 15.50
CA PRO A 55 16.70 1.29 14.13
C PRO A 55 15.31 1.91 13.90
N GLY A 56 15.21 2.86 12.98
CA GLY A 56 13.92 3.38 12.58
C GLY A 56 13.05 2.29 11.95
N PHE A 57 11.73 2.43 12.09
CA PHE A 57 10.80 1.48 11.50
C PHE A 57 10.74 1.62 9.99
N VAL A 58 10.52 0.49 9.31
CA VAL A 58 10.24 0.44 7.87
C VAL A 58 8.75 0.15 7.70
N ASP A 59 8.01 1.07 7.08
CA ASP A 59 6.64 0.81 6.65
C ASP A 59 6.67 0.23 5.25
N GLY A 60 6.41 -1.06 5.14
CA GLY A 60 6.51 -1.83 3.90
C GLY A 60 5.32 -1.66 2.95
N HIS A 61 4.27 -0.93 3.34
CA HIS A 61 3.09 -0.76 2.52
C HIS A 61 2.44 0.60 2.72
N THR A 62 2.71 1.51 1.81
CA THR A 62 2.11 2.86 1.79
C THR A 62 1.67 3.25 0.39
N HIS A 63 0.80 4.27 0.31
CA HIS A 63 0.39 4.92 -0.94
C HIS A 63 0.81 6.38 -0.94
N MET A 64 2.08 6.63 -0.59
CA MET A 64 2.66 7.97 -0.52
C MET A 64 3.13 8.51 -1.87
N ASP A 65 2.85 7.81 -2.96
CA ASP A 65 3.33 8.14 -4.32
C ASP A 65 3.00 9.57 -4.74
N ALA A 66 1.80 10.05 -4.41
CA ALA A 66 1.39 11.43 -4.65
C ALA A 66 1.77 12.33 -3.48
N GLN A 67 1.61 11.87 -2.24
CA GLN A 67 1.81 12.65 -1.01
C GLN A 67 3.23 13.21 -0.90
N ILE A 68 4.25 12.46 -1.35
CA ILE A 68 5.65 12.89 -1.28
C ILE A 68 5.89 14.26 -1.93
N PHE A 69 5.06 14.69 -2.89
CA PHE A 69 5.21 15.96 -3.58
C PHE A 69 4.75 17.18 -2.76
N TRP A 70 3.86 16.99 -1.77
CA TRP A 70 3.43 18.06 -0.88
C TRP A 70 3.79 17.83 0.59
N ASP A 71 4.16 16.59 0.96
CA ASP A 71 4.68 16.23 2.28
C ASP A 71 5.91 15.33 2.15
N PRO A 72 7.05 15.84 1.63
CA PRO A 72 8.26 15.04 1.43
C PRO A 72 8.90 14.60 2.76
N LEU A 73 8.48 15.19 3.89
CA LEU A 73 8.92 14.75 5.22
C LEU A 73 8.26 13.42 5.63
N GLY A 74 7.15 13.04 4.99
CA GLY A 74 6.35 11.88 5.39
C GLY A 74 5.84 12.03 6.82
N SER A 75 5.29 13.21 7.16
CA SER A 75 5.04 13.64 8.54
C SER A 75 4.10 12.69 9.30
N CYS A 76 3.09 12.11 8.62
CA CYS A 76 2.20 11.13 9.25
C CYS A 76 2.92 9.83 9.67
N SER A 77 4.03 9.48 9.02
CA SER A 77 4.82 8.28 9.31
C SER A 77 6.02 8.59 10.22
N CYS A 78 6.78 9.66 9.94
CA CYS A 78 8.00 9.97 10.68
C CYS A 78 7.74 10.27 12.16
N TYR A 79 6.61 10.90 12.50
CA TYR A 79 6.23 11.15 13.90
C TYR A 79 5.93 9.87 14.71
N HIS A 80 5.79 8.73 14.02
CA HIS A 80 5.66 7.41 14.65
C HIS A 80 6.98 6.61 14.64
N GLY A 81 8.11 7.24 14.30
CA GLY A 81 9.43 6.62 14.29
C GLY A 81 9.70 5.81 13.00
N VAL A 82 8.89 5.98 11.96
CA VAL A 82 9.15 5.43 10.64
C VAL A 82 10.25 6.27 9.97
N THR A 83 11.29 5.62 9.49
CA THR A 83 12.41 6.26 8.79
C THR A 83 12.55 5.83 7.33
N SER A 84 11.79 4.83 6.94
CA SER A 84 11.74 4.34 5.56
C SER A 84 10.34 3.88 5.21
N VAL A 85 9.83 4.24 4.04
CA VAL A 85 8.55 3.79 3.52
C VAL A 85 8.72 3.14 2.17
N VAL A 86 7.83 2.19 1.89
CA VAL A 86 7.68 1.58 0.57
C VAL A 86 6.37 2.05 -0.04
N MET A 87 6.44 2.64 -1.22
CA MET A 87 5.29 3.12 -1.99
C MET A 87 5.14 2.37 -3.32
N GLY A 88 4.10 2.68 -4.08
CA GLY A 88 3.81 1.96 -5.32
C GLY A 88 3.18 0.59 -5.07
N ASN A 89 2.57 0.38 -3.92
CA ASN A 89 1.92 -0.87 -3.58
C ASN A 89 0.63 -1.09 -4.39
N CYS A 90 0.09 -2.29 -4.38
CA CYS A 90 -1.19 -2.65 -4.99
C CYS A 90 -1.29 -2.39 -6.50
N GLY A 91 -0.16 -2.19 -7.18
CA GLY A 91 -0.14 -1.84 -8.60
C GLY A 91 -0.36 -0.36 -8.90
N PHE A 92 -0.28 0.51 -7.89
CA PHE A 92 -0.55 1.94 -8.00
C PHE A 92 0.74 2.75 -7.88
N THR A 93 1.10 3.44 -8.96
CA THR A 93 2.22 4.39 -8.99
C THR A 93 1.90 5.53 -9.94
N LEU A 94 2.71 6.59 -9.89
CA LEU A 94 2.61 7.70 -10.82
C LEU A 94 3.48 7.52 -12.09
N ALA A 95 4.20 6.40 -12.19
CA ALA A 95 5.08 6.09 -13.32
C ALA A 95 5.06 4.58 -13.65
N PRO A 96 5.28 4.22 -14.94
CA PRO A 96 5.44 5.12 -16.09
C PRO A 96 4.11 5.77 -16.51
N CYS A 97 4.17 7.01 -17.02
CA CYS A 97 2.98 7.71 -17.49
C CYS A 97 3.33 8.94 -18.34
N ARG A 98 2.75 9.08 -19.52
CA ARG A 98 2.86 10.29 -20.31
C ARG A 98 2.05 11.42 -19.70
N GLU A 99 2.55 12.65 -19.78
CA GLU A 99 1.84 13.83 -19.26
C GLU A 99 0.41 13.95 -19.81
N THR A 100 0.20 13.57 -21.06
CA THR A 100 -1.12 13.57 -21.71
C THR A 100 -2.06 12.48 -21.20
N GLU A 101 -1.57 11.51 -20.44
CA GLU A 101 -2.28 10.32 -19.98
C GLU A 101 -2.42 10.24 -18.45
N ILE A 102 -2.06 11.31 -17.74
CA ILE A 102 -2.12 11.41 -16.26
C ILE A 102 -3.49 11.00 -15.70
N ASP A 103 -4.55 11.29 -16.46
CA ASP A 103 -5.90 10.93 -16.04
C ASP A 103 -6.10 9.43 -15.80
N TYR A 104 -5.40 8.57 -16.55
CA TYR A 104 -5.46 7.12 -16.33
C TYR A 104 -4.86 6.71 -14.98
N VAL A 105 -3.74 7.32 -14.60
CA VAL A 105 -3.08 7.05 -13.33
C VAL A 105 -3.93 7.55 -12.17
N PHE A 106 -4.44 8.78 -12.26
CA PHE A 106 -5.30 9.34 -11.23
C PHE A 106 -6.60 8.54 -11.07
N ARG A 107 -7.17 8.05 -12.17
CA ARG A 107 -8.36 7.22 -12.15
C ARG A 107 -8.16 5.91 -11.37
N ASN A 108 -6.98 5.30 -11.49
CA ASN A 108 -6.63 4.10 -10.73
C ASN A 108 -6.48 4.36 -9.23
N LEU A 109 -5.93 5.52 -8.84
CA LEU A 109 -5.61 5.86 -7.45
C LEU A 109 -6.80 6.43 -6.68
N GLU A 110 -7.61 7.26 -7.34
CA GLU A 110 -8.59 8.14 -6.68
C GLU A 110 -9.56 7.38 -5.78
N ARG A 111 -10.20 6.32 -6.27
CA ARG A 111 -11.17 5.55 -5.51
C ARG A 111 -10.54 4.37 -4.75
N ALA A 112 -9.53 3.76 -5.34
CA ALA A 112 -8.91 2.59 -4.73
C ALA A 112 -8.20 2.92 -3.41
N GLU A 113 -7.62 4.14 -3.32
CA GLU A 113 -6.81 4.58 -2.18
C GLU A 113 -7.34 5.88 -1.54
N ASP A 114 -8.54 6.33 -1.93
CA ASP A 114 -9.19 7.55 -1.41
C ASP A 114 -8.30 8.81 -1.51
N ILE A 115 -7.51 8.93 -2.58
CA ILE A 115 -6.64 10.08 -2.85
C ILE A 115 -7.33 11.03 -3.81
N SER A 116 -7.68 12.24 -3.33
CA SER A 116 -8.38 13.23 -4.15
C SER A 116 -7.62 13.59 -5.43
N ARG A 117 -8.29 13.53 -6.57
CA ARG A 117 -7.78 13.93 -7.88
C ARG A 117 -7.34 15.40 -7.90
N GLU A 118 -8.13 16.27 -7.24
CA GLU A 118 -7.84 17.69 -7.12
C GLU A 118 -6.55 17.91 -6.30
N ALA A 119 -6.36 17.16 -5.22
CA ALA A 119 -5.13 17.22 -4.44
C ALA A 119 -3.92 16.77 -5.26
N MET A 120 -4.04 15.68 -6.02
CA MET A 120 -2.97 15.21 -6.90
C MET A 120 -2.64 16.26 -7.98
N LYS A 121 -3.65 16.86 -8.64
CA LYS A 121 -3.44 17.91 -9.65
C LYS A 121 -2.82 19.17 -9.08
N ALA A 122 -3.16 19.54 -7.86
CA ALA A 122 -2.62 20.74 -7.21
C ALA A 122 -1.22 20.52 -6.63
N GLY A 123 -0.92 19.30 -6.18
CA GLY A 123 0.32 18.99 -5.46
C GLY A 123 1.46 18.48 -6.34
N ILE A 124 1.18 18.03 -7.57
CA ILE A 124 2.17 17.38 -8.42
C ILE A 124 2.50 18.24 -9.64
N GLU A 125 3.75 18.65 -9.77
CA GLU A 125 4.31 19.18 -11.01
C GLU A 125 4.88 18.00 -11.82
N TRP A 126 4.19 17.62 -12.90
CA TRP A 126 4.56 16.45 -13.69
C TRP A 126 5.84 16.70 -14.49
N ARG A 127 6.90 15.91 -14.28
CA ARG A 127 8.22 16.08 -14.88
C ARG A 127 8.89 14.77 -15.29
N TRP A 128 8.12 13.70 -15.51
CA TRP A 128 8.61 12.38 -15.91
C TRP A 128 7.66 11.71 -16.90
N GLU A 129 8.16 10.75 -17.63
CA GLU A 129 7.39 9.79 -18.41
C GLU A 129 7.68 8.36 -17.94
N THR A 130 8.97 8.03 -17.79
CA THR A 130 9.44 6.71 -17.39
C THR A 130 9.61 6.57 -15.87
N PHE A 131 9.72 5.34 -15.39
CA PHE A 131 9.97 5.10 -13.96
C PHE A 131 11.36 5.58 -13.50
N PRO A 132 12.45 5.41 -14.28
CA PRO A 132 13.75 6.02 -13.95
C PRO A 132 13.66 7.54 -13.76
N GLU A 133 13.03 8.26 -14.69
CA GLU A 133 12.85 9.72 -14.57
C GLU A 133 12.03 10.10 -13.33
N TYR A 134 11.02 9.30 -12.97
CA TYR A 134 10.27 9.50 -11.73
C TYR A 134 11.19 9.39 -10.50
N LEU A 135 12.08 8.39 -10.44
CA LEU A 135 13.05 8.26 -9.37
C LEU A 135 14.00 9.46 -9.30
N ASP A 136 14.47 9.98 -10.44
CA ASP A 136 15.32 11.18 -10.50
C ASP A 136 14.60 12.41 -9.93
N VAL A 137 13.31 12.58 -10.25
CA VAL A 137 12.50 13.66 -9.66
C VAL A 137 12.34 13.48 -8.16
N LEU A 138 12.08 12.27 -7.68
CA LEU A 138 11.98 11.97 -6.26
C LEU A 138 13.31 12.24 -5.54
N ASP A 139 14.44 11.93 -6.16
CA ASP A 139 15.76 12.17 -5.55
C ASP A 139 16.02 13.65 -5.32
N GLY A 140 15.47 14.52 -6.15
CA GLY A 140 15.54 15.96 -6.00
C GLY A 140 14.69 16.57 -4.88
N LEU A 141 13.76 15.82 -4.27
CA LEU A 141 12.89 16.32 -3.22
C LEU A 141 13.61 16.40 -1.85
N PRO A 142 13.28 17.39 -0.99
CA PRO A 142 13.85 17.52 0.35
C PRO A 142 13.22 16.52 1.33
N LYS A 143 13.51 15.22 1.15
CA LYS A 143 12.91 14.12 1.90
C LYS A 143 13.34 14.11 3.37
N GLY A 144 12.39 13.89 4.28
CA GLY A 144 12.64 13.70 5.71
C GLY A 144 12.86 12.26 6.14
N ILE A 145 12.38 11.31 5.32
CA ILE A 145 12.55 9.86 5.51
C ILE A 145 13.01 9.24 4.17
N ASN A 146 13.41 7.97 4.20
CA ASN A 146 13.77 7.25 2.98
C ASN A 146 12.52 6.73 2.27
N TYR A 147 12.53 6.75 0.95
CA TYR A 147 11.47 6.22 0.09
C TYR A 147 12.04 5.15 -0.82
N ALA A 148 11.31 4.06 -0.96
CA ALA A 148 11.55 3.02 -1.95
C ALA A 148 10.24 2.77 -2.69
N GLY A 149 10.30 2.42 -3.99
CA GLY A 149 9.10 2.28 -4.81
C GLY A 149 9.08 1.01 -5.63
N TYR A 150 7.86 0.47 -5.81
CA TYR A 150 7.55 -0.53 -6.84
C TYR A 150 7.16 0.17 -8.13
N ILE A 151 7.43 -0.45 -9.29
CA ILE A 151 6.71 -0.11 -10.52
C ILE A 151 5.33 -0.77 -10.46
N GLY A 152 4.26 0.02 -10.63
CA GLY A 152 2.87 -0.43 -10.45
C GLY A 152 2.25 -0.95 -11.73
N HIS A 153 1.59 -2.11 -11.65
CA HIS A 153 0.99 -2.79 -12.79
C HIS A 153 -0.10 -1.98 -13.50
N SER A 154 -0.94 -1.25 -12.73
CA SER A 154 -2.00 -0.44 -13.32
C SER A 154 -1.44 0.72 -14.16
N ALA A 155 -0.42 1.41 -13.65
CA ALA A 155 0.27 2.46 -14.40
C ALA A 155 0.99 1.89 -15.63
N LEU A 156 1.69 0.78 -15.48
CA LEU A 156 2.39 0.10 -16.55
C LEU A 156 1.45 -0.32 -17.70
N ARG A 157 0.30 -0.90 -17.37
CA ARG A 157 -0.71 -1.29 -18.36
C ARG A 157 -1.27 -0.08 -19.10
N THR A 158 -1.63 0.99 -18.38
CA THR A 158 -2.17 2.19 -19.03
C THR A 158 -1.13 2.90 -19.89
N TYR A 159 0.15 2.88 -19.50
CA TYR A 159 1.25 3.41 -20.29
C TYR A 159 1.44 2.67 -21.62
N VAL A 160 1.29 1.34 -21.63
CA VAL A 160 1.50 0.51 -22.83
C VAL A 160 0.24 0.39 -23.68
N MET A 161 -0.96 0.29 -23.06
CA MET A 161 -2.22 -0.05 -23.74
C MET A 161 -3.24 1.09 -23.81
N GLY A 162 -3.01 2.21 -23.09
CA GLY A 162 -3.97 3.31 -22.96
C GLY A 162 -5.28 2.85 -22.32
N GLU A 163 -6.40 3.36 -22.82
CA GLU A 163 -7.76 3.03 -22.31
C GLU A 163 -8.09 1.53 -22.36
N ARG A 164 -7.52 0.78 -23.31
CA ARG A 164 -7.72 -0.67 -23.43
C ARG A 164 -7.26 -1.45 -22.17
N ALA A 165 -6.33 -0.86 -21.40
CA ALA A 165 -5.80 -1.47 -20.19
C ALA A 165 -6.86 -1.84 -19.15
N PHE A 166 -8.00 -1.15 -19.16
CA PHE A 166 -9.09 -1.37 -18.18
C PHE A 166 -10.03 -2.53 -18.53
N ALA A 167 -9.96 -3.07 -19.75
CA ALA A 167 -10.94 -4.06 -20.22
C ALA A 167 -10.35 -5.22 -21.01
N GLU A 168 -9.17 -5.07 -21.62
CA GLU A 168 -8.63 -6.04 -22.57
C GLU A 168 -7.37 -6.74 -22.03
N ALA A 169 -7.14 -7.95 -22.50
CA ALA A 169 -5.87 -8.66 -22.31
C ALA A 169 -4.76 -8.00 -23.15
N ALA A 170 -3.55 -8.02 -22.63
CA ALA A 170 -2.38 -7.55 -23.37
C ALA A 170 -2.00 -8.53 -24.51
N THR A 171 -1.57 -7.98 -25.62
CA THR A 171 -0.94 -8.77 -26.70
C THR A 171 0.48 -9.19 -26.31
N ASN A 172 1.06 -10.13 -27.05
CA ASN A 172 2.44 -10.57 -26.81
C ASN A 172 3.46 -9.42 -26.93
N ASP A 173 3.25 -8.49 -27.87
CA ASP A 173 4.13 -7.31 -28.02
C ASP A 173 3.99 -6.34 -26.85
N GLU A 174 2.77 -6.18 -26.33
CA GLU A 174 2.51 -5.35 -25.14
C GLU A 174 3.10 -6.01 -23.88
N LEU A 175 3.00 -7.34 -23.74
CA LEU A 175 3.67 -8.08 -22.66
C LEU A 175 5.18 -7.90 -22.71
N ALA A 176 5.79 -7.95 -23.89
CA ALA A 176 7.23 -7.75 -24.06
C ALA A 176 7.64 -6.32 -23.68
N LYS A 177 6.85 -5.29 -24.05
CA LYS A 177 7.09 -3.90 -23.65
C LYS A 177 6.96 -3.72 -22.14
N MET A 178 5.91 -4.23 -21.52
CA MET A 178 5.74 -4.16 -20.07
C MET A 178 6.88 -4.85 -19.33
N ALA A 179 7.32 -6.02 -19.77
CA ALA A 179 8.45 -6.74 -19.21
C ALA A 179 9.76 -5.94 -19.29
N HIS A 180 9.97 -5.23 -20.41
CA HIS A 180 11.11 -4.33 -20.60
C HIS A 180 11.06 -3.16 -19.59
N GLU A 181 9.92 -2.49 -19.46
CA GLU A 181 9.75 -1.38 -18.51
C GLU A 181 9.98 -1.82 -17.06
N VAL A 182 9.51 -3.02 -16.67
CA VAL A 182 9.80 -3.60 -15.35
C VAL A 182 11.30 -3.78 -15.14
N GLN A 183 12.01 -4.28 -16.16
CA GLN A 183 13.46 -4.46 -16.07
C GLN A 183 14.20 -3.13 -15.95
N GLU A 184 13.83 -2.13 -16.73
CA GLU A 184 14.44 -0.80 -16.66
C GLU A 184 14.17 -0.13 -15.31
N ALA A 185 12.93 -0.23 -14.78
CA ALA A 185 12.59 0.27 -13.46
C ALA A 185 13.45 -0.38 -12.36
N VAL A 186 13.60 -1.71 -12.39
CA VAL A 186 14.41 -2.44 -11.40
C VAL A 186 15.90 -2.09 -11.53
N ARG A 187 16.43 -1.92 -12.75
CA ARG A 187 17.82 -1.45 -12.96
C ARG A 187 18.05 -0.05 -12.44
N ALA A 188 17.05 0.83 -12.54
CA ALA A 188 17.11 2.19 -12.03
C ALA A 188 16.96 2.29 -10.50
N GLY A 189 16.48 1.26 -9.82
CA GLY A 189 16.35 1.25 -8.35
C GLY A 189 14.96 0.94 -7.81
N ALA A 190 13.99 0.61 -8.66
CA ALA A 190 12.74 0.06 -8.17
C ALA A 190 13.00 -1.21 -7.35
N ILE A 191 12.35 -1.34 -6.20
CA ILE A 191 12.51 -2.53 -5.35
C ILE A 191 11.77 -3.74 -5.91
N GLY A 192 10.97 -3.55 -6.96
CA GLY A 192 10.26 -4.61 -7.65
C GLY A 192 9.03 -4.12 -8.38
N PHE A 193 8.07 -5.00 -8.54
CA PHE A 193 6.82 -4.83 -9.25
C PHE A 193 5.64 -5.09 -8.33
N SER A 194 4.60 -4.27 -8.41
CA SER A 194 3.38 -4.46 -7.63
C SER A 194 2.14 -4.65 -8.51
N SER A 195 1.14 -5.36 -8.01
CA SER A 195 -0.10 -5.59 -8.72
C SER A 195 -1.31 -5.71 -7.79
N SER A 196 -2.51 -5.57 -8.34
CA SER A 196 -3.76 -5.84 -7.64
C SER A 196 -4.61 -6.85 -8.39
N ARG A 197 -5.11 -7.81 -7.63
CA ARG A 197 -6.18 -8.73 -8.03
C ARG A 197 -7.38 -8.62 -7.08
N SER A 198 -7.35 -7.61 -6.19
CA SER A 198 -8.39 -7.38 -5.21
C SER A 198 -9.67 -6.84 -5.86
N PRO A 199 -10.84 -7.41 -5.58
CA PRO A 199 -12.12 -6.86 -6.05
C PRO A 199 -12.45 -5.50 -5.44
N ASN A 200 -11.74 -5.12 -4.36
CA ASN A 200 -11.96 -3.85 -3.67
C ASN A 200 -11.25 -2.67 -4.37
N HIS A 201 -10.44 -2.95 -5.42
CA HIS A 201 -9.78 -1.90 -6.17
C HIS A 201 -10.54 -1.60 -7.45
N GLU A 202 -11.23 -0.47 -7.44
CA GLU A 202 -11.97 0.09 -8.58
C GLU A 202 -11.50 1.50 -8.89
N THR A 203 -11.71 1.90 -10.14
CA THR A 203 -11.51 3.26 -10.61
C THR A 203 -12.64 4.18 -10.15
N SER A 204 -12.44 5.49 -10.24
CA SER A 204 -13.47 6.48 -9.88
C SER A 204 -14.75 6.38 -10.72
N ASP A 205 -14.68 5.76 -11.90
CA ASP A 205 -15.83 5.47 -12.76
C ASP A 205 -16.39 4.03 -12.57
N TYR A 206 -16.10 3.40 -11.42
CA TYR A 206 -16.63 2.11 -10.99
C TYR A 206 -16.26 0.91 -11.88
N ARG A 207 -15.16 0.98 -12.59
CA ARG A 207 -14.57 -0.15 -13.32
C ARG A 207 -13.44 -0.78 -12.50
N PRO A 208 -13.07 -2.04 -12.75
CA PRO A 208 -11.85 -2.61 -12.20
C PRO A 208 -10.64 -1.73 -12.53
N VAL A 209 -9.70 -1.56 -11.59
CA VAL A 209 -8.41 -0.94 -11.90
C VAL A 209 -7.67 -1.74 -12.97
N ALA A 210 -6.81 -1.10 -13.73
CA ALA A 210 -6.22 -1.70 -14.94
C ALA A 210 -5.52 -3.04 -14.69
N SER A 211 -4.82 -3.22 -13.57
CA SER A 211 -4.15 -4.48 -13.23
C SER A 211 -5.10 -5.67 -13.04
N ARG A 212 -6.38 -5.44 -12.73
CA ARG A 212 -7.38 -6.51 -12.57
C ARG A 212 -7.84 -7.13 -13.89
N ALA A 213 -7.62 -6.45 -15.03
CA ALA A 213 -7.88 -6.99 -16.35
C ALA A 213 -6.75 -7.94 -16.85
N ALA A 214 -5.63 -7.97 -16.14
CA ALA A 214 -4.52 -8.86 -16.44
C ALA A 214 -4.85 -10.32 -16.10
N ASP A 215 -4.40 -11.24 -16.94
CA ASP A 215 -4.44 -12.66 -16.64
C ASP A 215 -3.22 -13.09 -15.77
N TRP A 216 -3.20 -14.36 -15.40
CA TRP A 216 -2.09 -14.91 -14.62
C TRP A 216 -0.77 -14.92 -15.41
N ASN A 217 -0.83 -15.16 -16.72
CA ASN A 217 0.36 -15.19 -17.57
C ASN A 217 1.05 -13.82 -17.64
N GLU A 218 0.27 -12.75 -17.72
CA GLU A 218 0.80 -11.38 -17.70
C GLU A 218 1.53 -11.10 -16.39
N LEU A 219 0.91 -11.39 -15.22
CA LEU A 219 1.55 -11.25 -13.91
C LEU A 219 2.85 -12.06 -13.84
N ALA A 220 2.80 -13.34 -14.23
CA ALA A 220 3.95 -14.22 -14.18
C ALA A 220 5.08 -13.76 -15.12
N THR A 221 4.75 -13.19 -16.28
CA THR A 221 5.73 -12.62 -17.22
C THR A 221 6.52 -11.48 -16.58
N MET A 222 5.86 -10.57 -15.84
CA MET A 222 6.54 -9.49 -15.14
C MET A 222 7.49 -10.02 -14.06
N VAL A 223 7.05 -11.03 -13.30
CA VAL A 223 7.89 -11.64 -12.26
C VAL A 223 9.09 -12.39 -12.86
N ARG A 224 8.90 -13.09 -13.99
CA ARG A 224 9.99 -13.72 -14.74
C ARG A 224 11.00 -12.72 -15.28
N ALA A 225 10.52 -11.55 -15.72
CA ALA A 225 11.40 -10.45 -16.14
C ALA A 225 12.33 -9.98 -15.01
N MET A 226 11.81 -9.86 -13.79
CA MET A 226 12.63 -9.61 -12.58
C MET A 226 13.53 -10.79 -12.24
N GLY A 227 13.06 -12.03 -12.42
CA GLY A 227 13.83 -13.26 -12.24
C GLY A 227 15.09 -13.29 -13.10
N GLY A 228 14.99 -12.85 -14.36
CA GLY A 228 16.11 -12.72 -15.27
C GLY A 228 17.20 -11.73 -14.82
N LEU A 229 16.84 -10.75 -13.99
CA LEU A 229 17.79 -9.82 -13.35
C LEU A 229 18.31 -10.33 -11.99
N ASN A 230 17.75 -11.41 -11.48
CA ASN A 230 17.93 -11.86 -10.10
C ASN A 230 17.65 -10.75 -9.06
N ALA A 231 16.74 -9.85 -9.33
CA ALA A 231 16.40 -8.69 -8.51
C ALA A 231 14.88 -8.46 -8.48
N GLY A 232 14.41 -7.69 -7.51
CA GLY A 232 13.01 -7.30 -7.39
C GLY A 232 12.17 -8.23 -6.51
N ILE A 233 11.09 -7.66 -6.01
CA ILE A 233 10.06 -8.29 -5.17
C ILE A 233 8.72 -8.11 -5.88
N LEU A 234 7.86 -9.14 -5.88
CA LEU A 234 6.45 -8.95 -6.21
C LEU A 234 5.68 -8.55 -4.95
N GLU A 235 5.00 -7.42 -4.99
CA GLU A 235 3.98 -7.06 -3.99
C GLU A 235 2.59 -7.24 -4.61
N LEU A 236 1.63 -7.78 -3.85
CA LEU A 236 0.34 -8.15 -4.39
C LEU A 236 -0.82 -7.89 -3.44
N ALA A 237 -1.75 -7.03 -3.86
CA ALA A 237 -3.09 -7.02 -3.29
C ALA A 237 -3.86 -8.24 -3.84
N GLY A 238 -4.03 -9.24 -2.97
CA GLY A 238 -4.42 -10.58 -3.35
C GLY A 238 -5.83 -10.75 -3.87
N GLU A 239 -6.08 -11.88 -4.50
CA GLU A 239 -7.43 -12.29 -4.90
C GLU A 239 -8.33 -12.51 -3.67
N PRO A 240 -9.66 -12.32 -3.81
CA PRO A 240 -10.61 -12.60 -2.75
C PRO A 240 -10.77 -14.11 -2.57
N THR A 241 -9.87 -14.69 -1.84
CA THR A 241 -9.89 -16.13 -1.56
C THR A 241 -10.94 -16.50 -0.52
N GLY A 242 -11.44 -15.50 0.22
CA GLY A 242 -12.38 -15.70 1.32
C GLY A 242 -11.80 -16.64 2.39
N ALA A 243 -12.67 -17.13 3.27
CA ALA A 243 -12.27 -18.14 4.25
C ALA A 243 -12.32 -19.59 3.69
N ASN A 244 -12.48 -19.75 2.38
CA ASN A 244 -12.54 -21.06 1.73
C ASN A 244 -11.17 -21.44 1.19
N TYR A 245 -10.42 -22.21 1.98
CA TYR A 245 -9.10 -22.71 1.63
C TYR A 245 -9.08 -23.44 0.26
N LYS A 246 -10.07 -24.30 -0.03
CA LYS A 246 -10.11 -25.02 -1.31
C LYS A 246 -10.17 -24.13 -2.53
N ARG A 247 -10.78 -22.95 -2.42
CA ARG A 247 -10.81 -21.95 -3.48
C ARG A 247 -9.50 -21.17 -3.58
N ALA A 248 -8.86 -20.95 -2.46
CA ALA A 248 -7.63 -20.18 -2.34
C ALA A 248 -6.37 -20.98 -2.67
N GLU A 249 -6.38 -22.28 -2.46
CA GLU A 249 -5.23 -23.16 -2.63
C GLU A 249 -4.59 -23.07 -4.03
N PRO A 250 -5.31 -23.12 -5.16
CA PRO A 250 -4.69 -22.96 -6.47
C PRO A 250 -3.96 -21.63 -6.66
N TYR A 251 -4.53 -20.54 -6.11
CA TYR A 251 -3.92 -19.22 -6.19
C TYR A 251 -2.61 -19.15 -5.39
N PHE A 252 -2.60 -19.62 -4.16
CA PHE A 252 -1.40 -19.61 -3.32
C PHE A 252 -0.33 -20.60 -3.82
N ASN A 253 -0.73 -21.75 -4.36
CA ASN A 253 0.20 -22.66 -5.02
C ASN A 253 0.82 -22.00 -6.26
N GLY A 254 0.05 -21.26 -7.04
CA GLY A 254 0.59 -20.47 -8.14
C GLY A 254 1.64 -19.44 -7.72
N LEU A 255 1.40 -18.73 -6.61
CA LEU A 255 2.40 -17.81 -6.03
C LEU A 255 3.64 -18.55 -5.55
N LYS A 256 3.46 -19.69 -4.87
CA LYS A 256 4.57 -20.55 -4.42
C LYS A 256 5.42 -20.99 -5.61
N ASP A 257 4.79 -21.58 -6.62
CA ASP A 257 5.49 -22.12 -7.80
C ASP A 257 6.23 -21.00 -8.56
N LEU A 258 5.62 -19.82 -8.69
CA LEU A 258 6.23 -18.66 -9.32
C LEU A 258 7.44 -18.15 -8.52
N SER A 259 7.36 -18.14 -7.19
CA SER A 259 8.49 -17.76 -6.33
C SER A 259 9.64 -18.78 -6.42
N VAL A 260 9.35 -20.06 -6.43
CA VAL A 260 10.34 -21.13 -6.60
C VAL A 260 10.99 -21.06 -7.98
N GLU A 261 10.19 -20.92 -9.05
CA GLU A 261 10.66 -20.83 -10.44
C GLU A 261 11.62 -19.65 -10.64
N THR A 262 11.25 -18.48 -10.12
CA THR A 262 11.98 -17.23 -10.43
C THR A 262 13.02 -16.86 -9.37
N GLY A 263 12.96 -17.45 -8.19
CA GLY A 263 13.75 -17.05 -7.02
C GLY A 263 13.33 -15.69 -6.45
N ARG A 264 12.20 -15.10 -6.91
CA ARG A 264 11.76 -13.78 -6.46
C ARG A 264 10.92 -13.88 -5.20
N PRO A 265 11.19 -12.99 -4.22
CA PRO A 265 10.29 -12.84 -3.08
C PRO A 265 8.92 -12.35 -3.55
N ILE A 266 7.88 -12.87 -2.92
CA ILE A 266 6.51 -12.41 -3.12
C ILE A 266 5.92 -12.02 -1.78
N THR A 267 5.35 -10.83 -1.68
CA THR A 267 4.70 -10.33 -0.47
C THR A 267 3.25 -9.96 -0.74
N PHE A 268 2.38 -10.23 0.23
CA PHE A 268 0.94 -9.97 0.12
C PHE A 268 0.31 -9.74 1.50
N GLY A 269 -0.82 -9.01 1.53
CA GLY A 269 -1.57 -8.75 2.76
C GLY A 269 -2.24 -10.01 3.30
N MET A 270 -2.19 -10.20 4.61
CA MET A 270 -2.93 -11.24 5.33
C MET A 270 -3.68 -10.63 6.51
N PHE A 271 -4.97 -10.95 6.60
CA PHE A 271 -5.84 -10.36 7.60
C PHE A 271 -6.48 -11.43 8.48
N SER A 272 -6.62 -11.13 9.76
CA SER A 272 -7.49 -11.85 10.70
C SER A 272 -8.72 -10.99 10.99
N THR A 273 -9.86 -11.63 11.15
CA THR A 273 -11.08 -10.97 11.65
C THR A 273 -11.44 -11.50 13.03
N ARG A 274 -12.29 -10.78 13.76
CA ARG A 274 -12.78 -11.25 15.07
C ARG A 274 -13.50 -12.59 14.97
N GLU A 275 -14.33 -12.73 13.95
CA GLU A 275 -15.13 -13.93 13.73
C GLU A 275 -14.25 -15.13 13.36
N LYS A 276 -13.09 -14.88 12.78
CA LYS A 276 -12.15 -15.88 12.31
C LYS A 276 -10.70 -15.53 12.63
N PRO A 277 -10.33 -15.49 13.92
CA PRO A 277 -8.99 -15.04 14.35
C PRO A 277 -7.88 -16.01 13.93
N GLN A 278 -8.21 -17.21 13.46
CA GLN A 278 -7.26 -18.23 13.00
C GLN A 278 -7.32 -18.45 11.48
N ALA A 279 -8.00 -17.59 10.73
CA ALA A 279 -8.16 -17.76 9.28
C ALA A 279 -6.83 -17.74 8.50
N TRP A 280 -5.78 -17.17 9.08
CA TRP A 280 -4.43 -17.11 8.51
C TRP A 280 -3.68 -18.46 8.50
N ARG A 281 -4.01 -19.41 9.38
CA ARG A 281 -3.23 -20.65 9.58
C ARG A 281 -3.01 -21.47 8.32
N PRO A 282 -4.04 -21.76 7.50
CA PRO A 282 -3.85 -22.57 6.29
C PRO A 282 -2.86 -21.93 5.29
N TRP A 283 -2.74 -20.60 5.29
CA TRP A 283 -1.81 -19.89 4.41
C TRP A 283 -0.36 -20.07 4.83
N PHE A 284 -0.11 -20.19 6.13
CA PHE A 284 1.23 -20.47 6.66
C PHE A 284 1.74 -21.83 6.25
N ASP A 285 0.88 -22.81 6.02
CA ASP A 285 1.28 -24.11 5.51
C ASP A 285 1.87 -23.99 4.10
N VAL A 286 1.26 -23.19 3.23
CA VAL A 286 1.79 -22.91 1.89
C VAL A 286 3.09 -22.10 1.95
N ILE A 287 3.19 -21.13 2.85
CA ILE A 287 4.41 -20.33 3.06
C ILE A 287 5.57 -21.23 3.52
N ASN A 288 5.31 -22.11 4.48
CA ASN A 288 6.31 -23.06 4.97
C ASN A 288 6.73 -24.06 3.88
N GLN A 289 5.77 -24.54 3.07
CA GLN A 289 6.06 -25.39 1.92
C GLN A 289 6.90 -24.65 0.89
N ALA A 290 6.55 -23.40 0.56
CA ALA A 290 7.36 -22.56 -0.34
C ALA A 290 8.81 -22.44 0.15
N ALA A 291 9.00 -22.17 1.44
CA ALA A 291 10.33 -22.07 2.04
C ALA A 291 11.11 -23.38 1.94
N ALA A 292 10.46 -24.53 2.16
CA ALA A 292 11.08 -25.84 2.03
C ALA A 292 11.51 -26.16 0.57
N GLU A 293 10.79 -25.62 -0.41
CA GLU A 293 11.09 -25.75 -1.84
C GLU A 293 12.02 -24.66 -2.39
N GLY A 294 12.50 -23.74 -1.54
CA GLY A 294 13.39 -22.64 -1.93
C GLY A 294 12.69 -21.37 -2.39
N GLY A 295 11.36 -21.31 -2.32
CA GLY A 295 10.57 -20.12 -2.57
C GLY A 295 10.57 -19.16 -1.37
N ARG A 296 10.13 -17.92 -1.61
CA ARG A 296 10.20 -16.82 -0.63
C ARG A 296 8.88 -16.06 -0.59
N LEU A 297 7.93 -16.56 0.20
CA LEU A 297 6.64 -15.91 0.42
C LEU A 297 6.63 -15.19 1.78
N PHE A 298 6.19 -13.95 1.80
CA PHE A 298 6.10 -13.13 2.99
C PHE A 298 4.71 -12.51 3.11
N VAL A 299 4.25 -12.35 4.35
CA VAL A 299 2.97 -11.70 4.62
C VAL A 299 3.18 -10.32 5.22
N GLN A 300 2.28 -9.41 4.84
CA GLN A 300 2.15 -8.09 5.43
C GLN A 300 0.94 -8.11 6.36
N VAL A 301 1.11 -7.59 7.56
CA VAL A 301 0.05 -7.48 8.57
C VAL A 301 0.07 -6.08 9.16
N HIS A 302 -1.10 -5.60 9.57
CA HIS A 302 -1.17 -4.33 10.30
C HIS A 302 -0.52 -4.47 11.67
N SER A 303 0.25 -3.46 12.06
CA SER A 303 0.81 -3.35 13.41
C SER A 303 -0.21 -2.85 14.44
N ARG A 304 -1.37 -2.39 13.99
CA ARG A 304 -2.48 -1.83 14.78
C ARG A 304 -3.81 -2.16 14.13
N GLU A 305 -4.90 -1.85 14.80
CA GLU A 305 -6.26 -1.94 14.24
C GLU A 305 -6.43 -0.99 13.06
N LEU A 306 -7.21 -1.41 12.08
CA LEU A 306 -7.62 -0.58 10.97
C LEU A 306 -8.67 0.43 11.46
N SER A 307 -8.39 1.72 11.29
CA SER A 307 -9.33 2.80 11.55
C SER A 307 -9.56 3.60 10.27
N VAL A 308 -10.80 3.96 10.00
CA VAL A 308 -11.19 4.75 8.82
C VAL A 308 -11.95 5.99 9.30
N LEU A 309 -11.50 7.16 8.85
CA LEU A 309 -12.24 8.40 9.07
C LEU A 309 -13.25 8.57 7.93
N LEU A 310 -14.52 8.74 8.30
CA LEU A 310 -15.63 8.87 7.36
C LEU A 310 -16.33 10.20 7.54
N SER A 311 -16.89 10.73 6.47
CA SER A 311 -17.76 11.91 6.50
C SER A 311 -18.90 11.76 5.50
N PHE A 312 -19.91 12.63 5.61
CA PHE A 312 -20.97 12.69 4.60
C PHE A 312 -20.53 13.36 3.28
N GLU A 313 -19.30 13.79 3.18
CA GLU A 313 -18.67 14.24 1.93
C GLU A 313 -17.95 13.09 1.19
N THR A 314 -17.71 11.98 1.88
CA THR A 314 -17.09 10.77 1.35
C THR A 314 -18.06 9.59 1.38
N ALA A 315 -17.62 8.43 0.89
CA ALA A 315 -18.42 7.20 0.98
C ALA A 315 -18.54 6.69 2.43
N THR A 316 -19.69 6.12 2.75
CA THR A 316 -20.00 5.57 4.08
C THR A 316 -20.60 4.16 3.96
N PRO A 317 -20.56 3.31 5.01
CA PRO A 317 -21.26 2.02 5.01
C PRO A 317 -22.76 2.12 4.75
N PHE A 318 -23.34 3.29 4.98
CA PHE A 318 -24.78 3.53 4.73
C PHE A 318 -25.11 3.65 3.25
N ASP A 319 -24.13 3.97 2.41
CA ASP A 319 -24.31 4.10 0.95
C ASP A 319 -24.61 2.73 0.27
N ASN A 320 -24.54 1.64 1.04
CA ASN A 320 -25.02 0.31 0.64
C ASN A 320 -26.54 0.18 0.58
N PHE A 321 -27.29 1.12 1.15
CA PHE A 321 -28.76 1.09 1.21
C PHE A 321 -29.35 2.09 0.23
N ASP A 322 -30.30 1.66 -0.61
CA ASP A 322 -30.90 2.50 -1.67
C ASP A 322 -31.42 3.83 -1.14
N VAL A 323 -32.20 3.79 -0.04
CA VAL A 323 -32.75 5.00 0.56
C VAL A 323 -31.69 5.98 1.07
N TRP A 324 -30.55 5.49 1.47
CA TRP A 324 -29.42 6.33 1.85
C TRP A 324 -28.75 6.93 0.61
N ARG A 325 -28.53 6.15 -0.45
CA ARG A 325 -27.96 6.65 -1.72
C ARG A 325 -28.81 7.76 -2.34
N GLU A 326 -30.13 7.61 -2.34
CA GLU A 326 -31.05 8.65 -2.84
C GLU A 326 -30.83 9.98 -2.12
N ILE A 327 -30.72 9.97 -0.80
CA ILE A 327 -30.49 11.19 0.00
C ILE A 327 -29.07 11.69 -0.16
N ARG A 328 -28.10 10.79 -0.17
CA ARG A 328 -26.66 11.12 -0.32
C ARG A 328 -26.35 11.76 -1.70
N ALA A 329 -27.14 11.48 -2.72
CA ALA A 329 -27.04 12.12 -4.03
C ALA A 329 -27.53 13.58 -4.06
N LEU A 330 -28.21 14.04 -3.00
CA LEU A 330 -28.69 15.43 -2.90
C LEU A 330 -27.53 16.39 -2.52
N PRO A 331 -27.66 17.68 -2.83
CA PRO A 331 -26.77 18.71 -2.30
C PRO A 331 -26.72 18.68 -0.76
N LEU A 332 -25.58 18.98 -0.16
CA LEU A 332 -25.31 18.81 1.28
C LEU A 332 -26.40 19.44 2.18
N GLU A 333 -26.88 20.64 1.86
CA GLU A 333 -27.93 21.29 2.67
C GLU A 333 -29.28 20.53 2.59
N GLN A 334 -29.59 19.91 1.46
CA GLN A 334 -30.76 19.08 1.32
C GLN A 334 -30.60 17.74 2.06
N GLN A 335 -29.40 17.16 2.05
CA GLN A 335 -29.08 15.99 2.89
C GLN A 335 -29.28 16.31 4.37
N LYS A 336 -28.74 17.44 4.85
CA LYS A 336 -28.93 17.91 6.24
C LYS A 336 -30.39 18.10 6.60
N ALA A 337 -31.18 18.64 5.69
CA ALA A 337 -32.65 18.81 5.88
C ALA A 337 -33.36 17.44 5.97
N ALA A 338 -33.02 16.51 5.06
CA ALA A 338 -33.58 15.16 5.06
C ALA A 338 -33.23 14.39 6.35
N PHE A 339 -31.99 14.50 6.85
CA PHE A 339 -31.59 13.86 8.11
C PHE A 339 -32.27 14.45 9.36
N ARG A 340 -32.80 15.68 9.28
CA ARG A 340 -33.56 16.30 10.37
C ARG A 340 -35.06 15.95 10.31
N ASP A 341 -35.56 15.55 9.16
CA ASP A 341 -36.96 15.15 9.03
C ASP A 341 -37.24 13.82 9.75
N PRO A 342 -38.18 13.78 10.72
CA PRO A 342 -38.41 12.57 11.52
C PRO A 342 -38.87 11.36 10.71
N ALA A 343 -39.65 11.54 9.65
CA ALA A 343 -40.15 10.44 8.83
C ALA A 343 -39.02 9.83 7.96
N THR A 344 -38.20 10.67 7.39
CA THR A 344 -36.98 10.27 6.64
C THR A 344 -35.98 9.57 7.56
N LYS A 345 -35.70 10.15 8.73
CA LYS A 345 -34.83 9.55 9.73
C LYS A 345 -35.27 8.15 10.14
N ALA A 346 -36.56 7.93 10.35
CA ALA A 346 -37.08 6.60 10.69
C ALA A 346 -36.81 5.58 9.56
N LYS A 347 -37.03 5.96 8.30
CA LYS A 347 -36.73 5.11 7.12
C LYS A 347 -35.23 4.77 7.01
N LEU A 348 -34.36 5.74 7.25
CA LEU A 348 -32.93 5.55 7.19
C LEU A 348 -32.45 4.58 8.29
N ILE A 349 -32.93 4.74 9.51
CA ILE A 349 -32.62 3.86 10.64
C ILE A 349 -33.11 2.43 10.35
N GLU A 350 -34.35 2.29 9.86
CA GLU A 350 -34.92 1.01 9.50
C GLU A 350 -34.07 0.31 8.42
N ALA A 351 -33.67 1.03 7.36
CA ALA A 351 -32.84 0.49 6.30
C ALA A 351 -31.49 0.03 6.83
N ALA A 352 -30.82 0.84 7.65
CA ALA A 352 -29.48 0.54 8.17
C ALA A 352 -29.44 -0.67 9.13
N ASN A 353 -30.58 -1.09 9.67
CA ASN A 353 -30.72 -2.30 10.50
C ASN A 353 -31.08 -3.57 9.70
N ARG A 354 -31.22 -3.48 8.37
CA ARG A 354 -31.46 -4.62 7.48
C ARG A 354 -30.17 -5.06 6.79
N PRO A 355 -30.09 -6.31 6.30
CA PRO A 355 -29.03 -6.69 5.39
C PRO A 355 -29.02 -5.78 4.14
N PRO A 356 -27.85 -5.35 3.64
CA PRO A 356 -27.77 -4.54 2.44
C PRO A 356 -28.46 -5.20 1.25
N GLN A 357 -29.27 -4.44 0.51
CA GLN A 357 -29.94 -4.88 -0.70
C GLN A 357 -29.41 -4.06 -1.86
N GLY A 358 -28.60 -4.65 -2.71
CA GLY A 358 -28.06 -3.95 -3.87
C GLY A 358 -26.80 -4.58 -4.42
N PRO A 359 -26.24 -4.02 -5.51
CA PRO A 359 -24.94 -4.45 -6.00
C PRO A 359 -23.93 -4.31 -4.86
N LYS A 360 -23.02 -5.29 -4.73
CA LYS A 360 -21.96 -5.22 -3.74
C LYS A 360 -21.18 -3.93 -3.96
N ALA A 361 -21.31 -3.01 -3.04
CA ALA A 361 -20.43 -1.86 -2.97
C ALA A 361 -18.99 -2.35 -2.66
N ILE A 362 -18.01 -1.53 -2.95
CA ILE A 362 -16.61 -1.80 -2.78
C ILE A 362 -16.02 -0.75 -1.84
N GLY A 363 -14.88 -1.08 -1.21
CA GLY A 363 -14.26 -0.16 -0.27
C GLY A 363 -15.04 -0.02 1.03
N THR A 364 -15.20 1.19 1.49
CA THR A 364 -15.86 1.49 2.77
C THR A 364 -17.35 1.11 2.76
N GLU A 365 -18.01 1.27 1.62
CA GLU A 365 -19.42 0.95 1.44
C GLU A 365 -19.68 -0.57 1.50
N ALA A 366 -18.68 -1.40 1.22
CA ALA A 366 -18.80 -2.86 1.26
C ALA A 366 -18.97 -3.41 2.68
N ARG A 367 -18.66 -2.62 3.70
CA ARG A 367 -18.75 -3.03 5.11
C ARG A 367 -20.15 -2.74 5.65
N PRO A 368 -20.77 -3.68 6.37
CA PRO A 368 -21.97 -3.35 7.12
C PRO A 368 -21.64 -2.34 8.21
N PRO A 369 -22.60 -1.49 8.63
CA PRO A 369 -22.42 -0.64 9.79
C PRO A 369 -22.17 -1.48 11.05
N GLU A 370 -20.97 -1.42 11.59
CA GLU A 370 -20.60 -2.08 12.85
C GLU A 370 -20.82 -1.10 14.00
N TRP A 371 -22.04 -1.07 14.55
CA TRP A 371 -22.51 -0.05 15.49
C TRP A 371 -21.62 0.13 16.72
N ASP A 372 -21.04 -0.93 17.24
CA ASP A 372 -20.14 -0.90 18.41
C ASP A 372 -18.78 -0.26 18.10
N TRP A 373 -18.50 0.02 16.81
CA TRP A 373 -17.21 0.52 16.32
C TRP A 373 -17.32 1.82 15.53
N LEU A 374 -18.53 2.38 15.48
CA LEU A 374 -18.76 3.69 14.89
C LEU A 374 -18.66 4.76 16.00
N PHE A 375 -17.68 5.63 15.87
CA PHE A 375 -17.46 6.73 16.80
C PHE A 375 -17.79 8.06 16.12
N LEU A 376 -18.59 8.88 16.80
CA LEU A 376 -18.84 10.25 16.34
C LEU A 376 -17.65 11.12 16.76
N MET A 377 -17.04 11.78 15.78
CA MET A 377 -16.03 12.80 16.02
C MET A 377 -16.75 14.12 16.26
N ASN A 378 -16.62 14.66 17.47
CA ASN A 378 -17.10 16.01 17.76
C ASN A 378 -16.01 17.01 17.34
N SER A 379 -16.42 18.04 16.60
CA SER A 379 -15.57 19.17 16.23
C SER A 379 -15.29 20.08 17.43
#